data_14282722277e2b71cc5892ab5641f513
#
_entry.id   14282722277e2b71cc5892ab5641f513
#
_cell.length_a   1.000
_cell.length_b   1.000
_cell.length_c   1.000
_cell.angle_alpha   90.00
_cell.angle_beta   90.00
_cell.angle_gamma   90.00
#
_symmetry.space_group_name_H-M   'P 1'
#
loop_
_entity.id
_entity.type
_entity.pdbx_description
1 polymer ?
#
loop_
_entity_poly.entity_id
_entity_poly.type
_entity_poly.pdbx_seq_one_letter_code
_entity_poly.pdbx_strand_id
1 'polypeptide(L)'
;MNVLFVTMDGGGNVPPMLAVAAAVADAGHRVHVIGHETLEQQVENAGLAFKAYPTARDWDSRREHSALSWVPMFNDANIGADVRQLCERDTPDVAVVDCMLLPALAAVQDAAIPHAVFSHTQRHYLNGRYRLGAGTAARLYGYRISRLWDAADLNIVATVRRLDAESRRPQPANVRWVGAIVPARRPHRPDGPPLVLVSMSSNGFRGQRRTLARVVDALATLPLRAVVTTGGAVEPDTLPTAPNVEVRGYADHGALMPRCSLLIGHGGHDTTFRALAHDMPVLIIPASGLSDQRLVGQSIAAAGAGVTMGRSASTESIRHAIDAVLSHPGYQFAAAEIGREIRGSRAGDRAVQLITGLV
;
A
#
# COMPACT_ATOMS: atom_id res chain seq x y z
N MET A 1 -4.18 -23.92 13.31
CA MET A 1 -2.80 -23.40 13.37
C MET A 1 -2.80 -22.07 14.12
N ASN A 2 -1.67 -21.72 14.71
CA ASN A 2 -1.37 -20.42 15.29
C ASN A 2 -0.50 -19.63 14.31
N VAL A 3 -1.03 -18.55 13.73
CA VAL A 3 -0.37 -17.76 12.69
C VAL A 3 0.00 -16.38 13.23
N LEU A 4 1.29 -16.04 13.18
CA LEU A 4 1.80 -14.75 13.60
C LEU A 4 1.96 -13.81 12.40
N PHE A 5 1.32 -12.65 12.44
CA PHE A 5 1.53 -11.57 11.48
C PHE A 5 2.42 -10.49 12.11
N VAL A 6 3.49 -10.13 11.42
CA VAL A 6 4.47 -9.14 11.88
C VAL A 6 4.47 -7.96 10.91
N THR A 7 4.03 -6.80 11.38
CA THR A 7 3.86 -5.62 10.54
C THR A 7 4.42 -4.34 11.19
N MET A 8 4.46 -3.28 10.41
CA MET A 8 4.86 -1.95 10.88
C MET A 8 3.82 -0.91 10.46
N ASP A 9 3.79 0.23 11.15
CA ASP A 9 3.04 1.38 10.70
C ASP A 9 3.77 2.07 9.53
N GLY A 10 3.44 1.65 8.31
CA GLY A 10 3.92 2.25 7.06
C GLY A 10 2.78 2.81 6.22
N GLY A 11 1.56 2.79 6.75
CA GLY A 11 0.35 3.25 6.09
C GLY A 11 -0.19 2.21 5.10
N GLY A 12 0.18 2.29 3.84
CA GLY A 12 -0.38 1.46 2.76
C GLY A 12 0.01 -0.03 2.78
N ASN A 13 0.95 -0.46 3.61
CA ASN A 13 1.33 -1.87 3.79
C ASN A 13 0.36 -2.62 4.70
N VAL A 14 -0.30 -1.93 5.62
CA VAL A 14 -1.12 -2.51 6.69
C VAL A 14 -2.44 -3.08 6.17
N PRO A 15 -3.27 -2.37 5.38
CA PRO A 15 -4.58 -2.88 4.95
C PRO A 15 -4.52 -4.23 4.23
N PRO A 16 -3.64 -4.48 3.23
CA PRO A 16 -3.58 -5.77 2.57
C PRO A 16 -3.11 -6.90 3.50
N MET A 17 -2.21 -6.62 4.44
CA MET A 17 -1.76 -7.61 5.42
C MET A 17 -2.88 -7.97 6.40
N LEU A 18 -3.61 -7.00 6.92
CA LEU A 18 -4.75 -7.25 7.80
C LEU A 18 -5.89 -7.98 7.09
N ALA A 19 -6.12 -7.70 5.80
CA ALA A 19 -7.11 -8.43 5.01
C ALA A 19 -6.76 -9.93 4.88
N VAL A 20 -5.46 -10.27 4.73
CA VAL A 20 -5.01 -11.67 4.74
C VAL A 20 -5.12 -12.26 6.13
N ALA A 21 -4.72 -11.54 7.17
CA ALA A 21 -4.80 -11.98 8.55
C ALA A 21 -6.26 -12.32 8.96
N ALA A 22 -7.21 -11.43 8.61
CA ALA A 22 -8.64 -11.67 8.83
C ALA A 22 -9.14 -12.91 8.05
N ALA A 23 -8.75 -13.06 6.78
CA ALA A 23 -9.13 -14.22 5.98
C ALA A 23 -8.56 -15.54 6.53
N VAL A 24 -7.35 -15.52 7.12
CA VAL A 24 -6.77 -16.67 7.84
C VAL A 24 -7.57 -16.98 9.12
N ALA A 25 -8.00 -15.96 9.85
CA ALA A 25 -8.85 -16.12 11.04
C ALA A 25 -10.24 -16.68 10.65
N ASP A 26 -10.85 -16.17 9.59
CA ASP A 26 -12.14 -16.64 9.05
C ASP A 26 -12.07 -18.10 8.57
N ALA A 27 -10.89 -18.57 8.17
CA ALA A 27 -10.64 -19.98 7.84
C ALA A 27 -10.45 -20.87 9.08
N GLY A 28 -10.67 -20.35 10.29
CA GLY A 28 -10.65 -21.10 11.55
C GLY A 28 -9.26 -21.21 12.20
N HIS A 29 -8.30 -20.37 11.82
CA HIS A 29 -6.97 -20.35 12.41
C HIS A 29 -6.86 -19.28 13.51
N ARG A 30 -6.03 -19.52 14.51
CA ARG A 30 -5.70 -18.51 15.52
C ARG A 30 -4.71 -17.52 14.89
N VAL A 31 -5.03 -16.24 14.95
CA VAL A 31 -4.20 -15.16 14.38
C VAL A 31 -3.81 -14.16 15.46
N HIS A 32 -2.55 -13.82 15.50
CA HIS A 32 -2.00 -12.73 16.31
C HIS A 32 -1.24 -11.76 15.40
N VAL A 33 -1.47 -10.46 15.61
CA VAL A 33 -0.75 -9.40 14.90
C VAL A 33 0.15 -8.67 15.90
N ILE A 34 1.44 -8.56 15.57
CA ILE A 34 2.37 -7.71 16.31
C ILE A 34 2.80 -6.52 15.43
N GLY A 35 2.83 -5.32 16.00
CA GLY A 35 3.12 -4.08 15.27
C GLY A 35 3.38 -2.89 16.21
N HIS A 36 3.58 -1.69 15.63
CA HIS A 36 3.64 -0.46 16.41
C HIS A 36 2.29 -0.17 17.07
N GLU A 37 2.30 0.42 18.26
CA GLU A 37 1.11 0.74 19.07
C GLU A 37 0.04 1.54 18.27
N THR A 38 0.49 2.40 17.36
CA THR A 38 -0.38 3.19 16.48
C THR A 38 -1.32 2.35 15.60
N LEU A 39 -1.08 1.04 15.48
CA LEU A 39 -1.88 0.11 14.70
C LEU A 39 -2.99 -0.59 15.49
N GLU A 40 -2.98 -0.49 16.83
CA GLU A 40 -3.89 -1.23 17.72
C GLU A 40 -5.35 -1.12 17.27
N GLN A 41 -5.87 0.09 17.18
CA GLN A 41 -7.25 0.33 16.79
C GLN A 41 -7.60 -0.22 15.40
N GLN A 42 -6.64 -0.16 14.45
CA GLN A 42 -6.87 -0.66 13.09
C GLN A 42 -6.92 -2.19 13.05
N VAL A 43 -6.10 -2.87 13.86
CA VAL A 43 -6.07 -4.33 13.98
C VAL A 43 -7.32 -4.84 14.69
N GLU A 44 -7.71 -4.19 15.80
CA GLU A 44 -8.93 -4.51 16.55
C GLU A 44 -10.20 -4.30 15.72
N ASN A 45 -10.25 -3.22 14.92
CA ASN A 45 -11.35 -2.99 13.98
C ASN A 45 -11.46 -4.06 12.89
N ALA A 46 -10.36 -4.77 12.60
CA ALA A 46 -10.36 -5.94 11.71
C ALA A 46 -10.75 -7.24 12.45
N GLY A 47 -11.10 -7.19 13.74
CA GLY A 47 -11.48 -8.34 14.56
C GLY A 47 -10.31 -9.24 14.95
N LEU A 48 -9.07 -8.71 14.95
CA LEU A 48 -7.85 -9.47 15.19
C LEU A 48 -7.24 -9.15 16.56
N ALA A 49 -6.57 -10.15 17.15
CA ALA A 49 -5.80 -9.94 18.37
C ALA A 49 -4.51 -9.17 18.05
N PHE A 50 -4.26 -8.11 18.80
CA PHE A 50 -3.09 -7.24 18.64
C PHE A 50 -2.14 -7.32 19.83
N LYS A 51 -0.86 -7.11 19.52
CA LYS A 51 0.19 -6.89 20.52
C LYS A 51 1.14 -5.81 20.00
N ALA A 52 1.33 -4.76 20.79
CA ALA A 52 2.35 -3.77 20.49
C ALA A 52 3.76 -4.35 20.68
N TYR A 53 4.74 -3.86 19.89
CA TYR A 53 6.15 -4.13 20.17
C TYR A 53 6.52 -3.54 21.54
N PRO A 54 7.03 -4.36 22.50
CA PRO A 54 7.36 -3.86 23.83
C PRO A 54 8.55 -2.90 23.88
N THR A 55 9.53 -3.09 22.99
CA THR A 55 10.81 -2.39 23.07
C THR A 55 11.22 -1.67 21.79
N ALA A 56 10.44 -1.84 20.70
CA ALA A 56 10.69 -1.16 19.45
C ALA A 56 10.62 0.36 19.60
N ARG A 57 11.29 1.06 18.71
CA ARG A 57 11.25 2.53 18.61
C ARG A 57 9.81 3.01 18.44
N ASP A 58 9.43 4.08 19.15
CA ASP A 58 8.18 4.81 18.88
C ASP A 58 8.14 5.30 17.44
N TRP A 59 7.02 4.99 16.75
CA TRP A 59 6.85 5.30 15.34
C TRP A 59 5.38 5.59 15.01
N ASP A 60 5.16 6.71 14.32
CA ASP A 60 3.86 7.10 13.78
C ASP A 60 4.07 7.60 12.34
N SER A 61 3.60 6.83 11.36
CA SER A 61 3.77 7.15 9.92
C SER A 61 3.07 8.43 9.49
N ARG A 62 2.10 8.95 10.28
CA ARG A 62 1.36 10.18 10.01
C ARG A 62 2.21 11.43 10.26
N ARG A 63 3.24 11.33 11.11
CA ARG A 63 4.20 12.42 11.31
C ARG A 63 5.07 12.61 10.06
N GLU A 64 5.54 13.84 9.82
CA GLU A 64 6.47 14.09 8.71
C GLU A 64 7.82 13.42 8.99
N HIS A 65 8.17 12.44 8.17
CA HIS A 65 9.43 11.73 8.25
C HIS A 65 10.35 12.08 7.08
N SER A 66 11.64 12.23 7.36
CA SER A 66 12.64 12.25 6.30
C SER A 66 12.82 10.83 5.74
N ALA A 67 13.23 10.72 4.47
CA ALA A 67 13.52 9.41 3.89
C ALA A 67 14.60 8.62 4.65
N LEU A 68 15.50 9.32 5.36
CA LEU A 68 16.58 8.71 6.14
C LEU A 68 16.06 8.10 7.46
N SER A 69 14.95 8.60 8.03
CA SER A 69 14.39 8.06 9.29
C SER A 69 13.70 6.70 9.12
N TRP A 70 13.28 6.37 7.89
CA TRP A 70 12.71 5.06 7.58
C TRP A 70 13.73 3.92 7.63
N VAL A 71 15.01 4.20 7.30
CA VAL A 71 16.06 3.17 7.30
C VAL A 71 16.29 2.57 8.70
N PRO A 72 16.52 3.37 9.77
CA PRO A 72 16.64 2.82 11.12
C PRO A 72 15.35 2.15 11.61
N MET A 73 14.16 2.58 11.19
CA MET A 73 12.89 1.93 11.55
C MET A 73 12.79 0.53 10.92
N PHE A 74 13.08 0.38 9.62
CA PHE A 74 13.08 -0.95 8.97
C PHE A 74 14.13 -1.92 9.54
N ASN A 75 15.15 -1.40 10.20
CA ASN A 75 16.27 -2.15 10.74
C ASN A 75 16.36 -2.07 12.28
N ASP A 76 15.25 -1.75 12.96
CA ASP A 76 15.22 -1.69 14.42
C ASP A 76 15.40 -3.08 15.03
N ALA A 77 16.57 -3.29 15.65
CA ALA A 77 16.92 -4.56 16.27
C ALA A 77 15.96 -4.98 17.38
N ASN A 78 15.30 -4.01 18.03
CA ASN A 78 14.32 -4.28 19.08
C ASN A 78 13.08 -4.99 18.51
N ILE A 79 12.64 -4.66 17.28
CA ILE A 79 11.56 -5.41 16.61
C ILE A 79 11.95 -6.89 16.48
N GLY A 80 13.20 -7.17 16.09
CA GLY A 80 13.70 -8.55 16.02
C GLY A 80 13.73 -9.25 17.38
N ALA A 81 14.13 -8.55 18.44
CA ALA A 81 14.16 -9.07 19.80
C ALA A 81 12.73 -9.38 20.32
N ASP A 82 11.79 -8.45 20.11
CA ASP A 82 10.38 -8.61 20.48
C ASP A 82 9.73 -9.80 19.78
N VAL A 83 10.00 -9.96 18.48
CA VAL A 83 9.49 -11.11 17.67
C VAL A 83 10.11 -12.41 18.14
N ARG A 84 11.42 -12.45 18.41
CA ARG A 84 12.10 -13.66 18.93
C ARG A 84 11.49 -14.08 20.27
N GLN A 85 11.33 -13.16 21.21
CA GLN A 85 10.72 -13.45 22.51
C GLN A 85 9.28 -13.98 22.35
N LEU A 86 8.52 -13.45 21.38
CA LEU A 86 7.18 -13.95 21.09
C LEU A 86 7.21 -15.36 20.55
N CYS A 87 8.10 -15.67 19.60
CA CYS A 87 8.27 -17.02 19.03
C CYS A 87 8.67 -18.04 20.09
N GLU A 88 9.56 -17.68 21.01
CA GLU A 88 9.98 -18.54 22.12
C GLU A 88 8.84 -18.85 23.09
N ARG A 89 7.97 -17.86 23.35
CA ARG A 89 6.88 -18.02 24.32
C ARG A 89 5.66 -18.73 23.75
N ASP A 90 5.23 -18.34 22.55
CA ASP A 90 3.94 -18.75 21.97
C ASP A 90 4.09 -19.70 20.78
N THR A 91 5.30 -19.97 20.30
CA THR A 91 5.69 -20.87 19.21
C THR A 91 4.66 -20.93 18.06
N PRO A 92 4.57 -19.92 17.17
CA PRO A 92 3.62 -19.94 16.08
C PRO A 92 3.94 -21.06 15.08
N ASP A 93 2.92 -21.68 14.49
CA ASP A 93 3.09 -22.67 13.44
C ASP A 93 3.64 -22.06 12.15
N VAL A 94 3.22 -20.80 11.85
CA VAL A 94 3.66 -20.02 10.68
C VAL A 94 3.76 -18.55 11.06
N ALA A 95 4.76 -17.85 10.51
CA ALA A 95 4.87 -16.39 10.58
C ALA A 95 4.70 -15.75 9.18
N VAL A 96 3.97 -14.64 9.11
CA VAL A 96 3.86 -13.79 7.92
C VAL A 96 4.46 -12.43 8.26
N VAL A 97 5.57 -12.08 7.62
CA VAL A 97 6.37 -10.91 7.98
C VAL A 97 6.41 -9.90 6.83
N ASP A 98 6.19 -8.61 7.13
CA ASP A 98 6.36 -7.54 6.14
C ASP A 98 7.77 -7.58 5.54
N CYS A 99 7.85 -7.47 4.22
CA CYS A 99 9.09 -7.61 3.45
C CYS A 99 10.19 -6.60 3.82
N MET A 100 9.84 -5.50 4.48
CA MET A 100 10.77 -4.45 4.88
C MET A 100 11.30 -4.62 6.32
N LEU A 101 10.67 -5.47 7.15
CA LEU A 101 11.09 -5.71 8.55
C LEU A 101 12.18 -6.79 8.63
N LEU A 102 13.41 -6.41 8.29
CA LEU A 102 14.54 -7.34 8.21
C LEU A 102 14.91 -7.97 9.57
N PRO A 103 14.87 -7.26 10.71
CA PRO A 103 15.11 -7.86 12.02
C PRO A 103 14.08 -8.92 12.40
N ALA A 104 12.80 -8.70 12.04
CA ALA A 104 11.75 -9.69 12.29
C ALA A 104 11.92 -10.94 11.40
N LEU A 105 12.27 -10.76 10.11
CA LEU A 105 12.59 -11.88 9.22
C LEU A 105 13.76 -12.71 9.75
N ALA A 106 14.82 -12.06 10.23
CA ALA A 106 15.94 -12.76 10.84
C ALA A 106 15.51 -13.52 12.10
N ALA A 107 14.67 -12.93 12.96
CA ALA A 107 14.20 -13.56 14.19
C ALA A 107 13.37 -14.82 13.94
N VAL A 108 12.42 -14.81 13.00
CA VAL A 108 11.61 -15.99 12.68
C VAL A 108 12.43 -17.07 11.99
N GLN A 109 13.40 -16.69 11.16
CA GLN A 109 14.34 -17.61 10.53
C GLN A 109 15.26 -18.30 11.56
N ASP A 110 15.82 -17.52 12.50
CA ASP A 110 16.67 -18.06 13.58
C ASP A 110 15.89 -19.00 14.51
N ALA A 111 14.58 -18.71 14.71
CA ALA A 111 13.68 -19.58 15.48
C ALA A 111 13.19 -20.82 14.70
N ALA A 112 13.63 -21.01 13.46
CA ALA A 112 13.20 -22.07 12.55
C ALA A 112 11.67 -22.18 12.38
N ILE A 113 10.95 -21.04 12.46
CA ILE A 113 9.51 -20.97 12.22
C ILE A 113 9.27 -20.93 10.70
N PRO A 114 8.41 -21.80 10.12
CA PRO A 114 7.96 -21.67 8.74
C PRO A 114 7.41 -20.26 8.48
N HIS A 115 7.90 -19.57 7.43
CA HIS A 115 7.52 -18.18 7.29
C HIS A 115 7.35 -17.71 5.85
N ALA A 116 6.43 -16.76 5.69
CA ALA A 116 6.19 -16.04 4.46
C ALA A 116 6.66 -14.59 4.56
N VAL A 117 7.39 -14.13 3.55
CA VAL A 117 7.63 -12.70 3.32
C VAL A 117 6.43 -12.13 2.59
N PHE A 118 5.81 -11.09 3.15
CA PHE A 118 4.67 -10.42 2.54
C PHE A 118 5.07 -9.11 1.88
N SER A 119 5.03 -9.07 0.56
CA SER A 119 5.32 -7.90 -0.26
C SER A 119 4.02 -7.19 -0.63
N HIS A 120 3.79 -6.05 -0.01
CA HIS A 120 2.60 -5.20 -0.20
C HIS A 120 2.69 -4.26 -1.42
N THR A 121 3.77 -4.35 -2.20
CA THR A 121 4.01 -3.55 -3.40
C THR A 121 4.68 -4.37 -4.51
N GLN A 122 5.02 -3.72 -5.63
CA GLN A 122 5.65 -4.34 -6.77
C GLN A 122 7.05 -4.88 -6.44
N ARG A 123 7.31 -6.14 -6.78
CA ARG A 123 8.63 -6.76 -6.61
C ARG A 123 9.73 -6.05 -7.42
N HIS A 124 9.34 -5.42 -8.54
CA HIS A 124 10.27 -4.59 -9.33
C HIS A 124 10.84 -3.42 -8.53
N TYR A 125 10.03 -2.77 -7.69
CA TYR A 125 10.52 -1.75 -6.75
C TYR A 125 11.44 -2.36 -5.69
N LEU A 126 11.03 -3.46 -5.09
CA LEU A 126 11.75 -4.13 -4.00
C LEU A 126 13.13 -4.63 -4.46
N ASN A 127 13.20 -5.33 -5.59
CA ASN A 127 14.47 -5.82 -6.16
C ASN A 127 15.34 -4.73 -6.78
N GLY A 128 14.76 -3.60 -7.15
CA GLY A 128 15.43 -2.46 -7.74
C GLY A 128 15.82 -1.41 -6.70
N ARG A 129 15.03 -0.33 -6.67
CA ARG A 129 15.35 0.89 -5.90
C ARG A 129 15.42 0.65 -4.39
N TYR A 130 14.51 -0.16 -3.82
CA TYR A 130 14.53 -0.45 -2.39
C TYR A 130 15.81 -1.20 -2.01
N ARG A 131 16.15 -2.27 -2.72
CA ARG A 131 17.37 -3.06 -2.45
C ARG A 131 18.65 -2.25 -2.63
N LEU A 132 18.72 -1.39 -3.64
CA LEU A 132 19.89 -0.53 -3.90
C LEU A 132 20.01 0.62 -2.91
N GLY A 133 18.90 1.12 -2.37
CA GLY A 133 18.86 2.19 -1.36
C GLY A 133 18.86 1.63 0.07
N ALA A 134 17.68 1.42 0.62
CA ALA A 134 17.48 0.94 1.98
C ALA A 134 18.17 -0.43 2.24
N GLY A 135 18.18 -1.31 1.23
CA GLY A 135 18.83 -2.60 1.33
C GLY A 135 20.35 -2.54 1.40
N THR A 136 20.99 -1.53 0.77
CA THR A 136 22.42 -1.31 0.94
C THR A 136 22.71 -0.76 2.35
N ALA A 137 21.88 0.16 2.84
CA ALA A 137 21.98 0.67 4.19
C ALA A 137 21.75 -0.41 5.25
N ALA A 138 20.86 -1.38 5.02
CA ALA A 138 20.59 -2.51 5.90
C ALA A 138 21.84 -3.36 6.22
N ARG A 139 22.82 -3.38 5.31
CA ARG A 139 24.09 -4.08 5.57
C ARG A 139 24.87 -3.47 6.73
N LEU A 140 24.72 -2.18 7.00
CA LEU A 140 25.32 -1.52 8.16
C LEU A 140 24.70 -1.99 9.48
N TYR A 141 23.50 -2.53 9.42
CA TYR A 141 22.78 -3.16 10.55
C TYR A 141 22.97 -4.69 10.58
N GLY A 142 23.80 -5.27 9.71
CA GLY A 142 24.06 -6.69 9.66
C GLY A 142 23.10 -7.51 8.79
N TYR A 143 22.12 -6.86 8.13
CA TYR A 143 21.10 -7.58 7.33
C TYR A 143 21.43 -7.59 5.84
N ARG A 144 21.17 -8.72 5.20
CA ARG A 144 21.24 -8.89 3.74
C ARG A 144 19.85 -9.27 3.22
N ILE A 145 19.14 -8.31 2.62
CA ILE A 145 17.75 -8.46 2.17
C ILE A 145 17.57 -9.71 1.31
N SER A 146 18.41 -9.90 0.27
CA SER A 146 18.27 -11.04 -0.63
C SER A 146 18.37 -12.37 0.13
N ARG A 147 19.32 -12.50 1.08
CA ARG A 147 19.48 -13.72 1.87
C ARG A 147 18.23 -14.03 2.70
N LEU A 148 17.63 -13.00 3.34
CA LEU A 148 16.43 -13.18 4.16
C LEU A 148 15.20 -13.53 3.31
N TRP A 149 15.05 -12.88 2.14
CA TRP A 149 13.91 -13.19 1.26
C TRP A 149 14.07 -14.54 0.56
N ASP A 150 15.28 -14.91 0.14
CA ASP A 150 15.53 -16.16 -0.56
C ASP A 150 15.44 -17.38 0.39
N ALA A 151 15.74 -17.19 1.68
CA ALA A 151 15.65 -18.23 2.70
C ALA A 151 14.23 -18.44 3.25
N ALA A 152 13.27 -17.55 2.97
CA ALA A 152 11.90 -17.74 3.38
C ALA A 152 11.24 -18.91 2.60
N ASP A 153 10.34 -19.64 3.25
CA ASP A 153 9.61 -20.73 2.60
C ASP A 153 8.69 -20.22 1.50
N LEU A 154 8.19 -18.98 1.65
CA LEU A 154 7.27 -18.35 0.72
C LEU A 154 7.51 -16.85 0.63
N ASN A 155 7.43 -16.31 -0.59
CA ASN A 155 7.38 -14.86 -0.85
C ASN A 155 6.05 -14.56 -1.54
N ILE A 156 5.11 -13.95 -0.81
CA ILE A 156 3.81 -13.50 -1.33
C ILE A 156 3.97 -12.09 -1.90
N VAL A 157 3.58 -11.90 -3.16
CA VAL A 157 3.57 -10.59 -3.81
C VAL A 157 2.13 -10.17 -4.04
N ALA A 158 1.64 -9.22 -3.22
CA ALA A 158 0.26 -8.77 -3.19
C ALA A 158 0.00 -7.64 -4.21
N THR A 159 0.28 -7.91 -5.49
CA THR A 159 0.05 -6.98 -6.60
C THR A 159 -0.41 -7.70 -7.85
N VAL A 160 -1.00 -6.96 -8.81
CA VAL A 160 -1.39 -7.48 -10.11
C VAL A 160 -0.14 -7.88 -10.90
N ARG A 161 0.01 -9.17 -11.19
CA ARG A 161 1.23 -9.75 -11.77
C ARG A 161 1.68 -9.07 -13.05
N ARG A 162 0.77 -8.81 -14.00
CA ARG A 162 1.13 -8.20 -15.30
C ARG A 162 1.61 -6.76 -15.21
N LEU A 163 1.27 -6.05 -14.12
CA LEU A 163 1.71 -4.68 -13.85
C LEU A 163 3.07 -4.62 -13.14
N ASP A 164 3.58 -5.75 -12.67
CA ASP A 164 4.89 -5.85 -12.05
C ASP A 164 5.92 -6.31 -13.07
N ALA A 165 6.79 -5.42 -13.51
CA ALA A 165 7.82 -5.72 -14.51
C ALA A 165 8.76 -6.88 -14.10
N GLU A 166 8.93 -7.11 -12.79
CA GLU A 166 9.74 -8.22 -12.27
C GLU A 166 9.14 -9.59 -12.60
N SER A 167 7.81 -9.68 -12.76
CA SER A 167 7.12 -10.94 -13.10
C SER A 167 7.51 -11.55 -14.45
N ARG A 168 8.16 -10.75 -15.31
CA ARG A 168 8.65 -11.18 -16.65
C ARG A 168 10.05 -11.78 -16.60
N ARG A 169 10.72 -11.74 -15.44
CA ARG A 169 12.06 -12.30 -15.23
C ARG A 169 11.96 -13.67 -14.57
N PRO A 170 12.98 -14.53 -14.68
CA PRO A 170 13.06 -15.74 -13.88
C PRO A 170 12.97 -15.42 -12.39
N GLN A 171 12.16 -16.17 -11.66
CA GLN A 171 11.90 -15.95 -10.25
C GLN A 171 12.31 -17.17 -9.43
N PRO A 172 12.72 -16.98 -8.15
CA PRO A 172 12.88 -18.08 -7.20
C PRO A 172 11.58 -18.88 -7.07
N ALA A 173 11.75 -20.20 -6.82
CA ALA A 173 10.63 -21.14 -6.76
C ALA A 173 9.62 -20.83 -5.64
N ASN A 174 10.01 -20.08 -4.61
CA ASN A 174 9.17 -19.67 -3.49
C ASN A 174 8.40 -18.36 -3.70
N VAL A 175 8.47 -17.71 -4.87
CA VAL A 175 7.78 -16.45 -5.16
C VAL A 175 6.42 -16.70 -5.78
N ARG A 176 5.37 -16.09 -5.22
CA ARG A 176 3.99 -16.20 -5.70
C ARG A 176 3.30 -14.83 -5.78
N TRP A 177 2.84 -14.45 -6.96
CA TRP A 177 1.92 -13.33 -7.14
C TRP A 177 0.49 -13.80 -6.87
N VAL A 178 -0.15 -13.22 -5.87
CA VAL A 178 -1.53 -13.57 -5.51
C VAL A 178 -2.58 -12.63 -6.16
N GLY A 179 -2.17 -11.44 -6.57
CA GLY A 179 -3.04 -10.36 -7.01
C GLY A 179 -3.06 -9.22 -5.99
N ALA A 180 -3.68 -8.09 -6.33
CA ALA A 180 -3.86 -7.01 -5.38
C ALA A 180 -4.93 -7.39 -4.34
N ILE A 181 -4.59 -7.25 -3.06
CA ILE A 181 -5.49 -7.56 -1.93
C ILE A 181 -6.08 -6.23 -1.49
N VAL A 182 -7.23 -5.89 -2.06
CA VAL A 182 -7.94 -4.64 -1.80
C VAL A 182 -9.45 -4.88 -1.75
N PRO A 183 -10.20 -4.14 -0.93
CA PRO A 183 -11.64 -4.13 -1.00
C PRO A 183 -12.11 -3.69 -2.40
N ALA A 184 -13.04 -4.43 -2.97
CA ALA A 184 -13.54 -4.17 -4.30
C ALA A 184 -15.06 -4.30 -4.36
N ARG A 185 -15.72 -3.32 -4.96
CA ARG A 185 -17.15 -3.32 -5.27
C ARG A 185 -17.35 -2.95 -6.74
N ARG A 186 -18.44 -3.39 -7.35
CA ARG A 186 -18.79 -2.94 -8.69
C ARG A 186 -19.06 -1.43 -8.66
N PRO A 187 -18.55 -0.67 -9.64
CA PRO A 187 -18.81 0.76 -9.71
C PRO A 187 -20.30 1.02 -9.91
N HIS A 188 -20.77 2.07 -9.27
CA HIS A 188 -22.12 2.61 -9.47
C HIS A 188 -21.95 4.13 -9.59
N ARG A 189 -21.74 4.60 -10.80
CA ARG A 189 -21.57 6.04 -11.07
C ARG A 189 -22.95 6.64 -11.32
N PRO A 190 -23.37 7.63 -10.51
CA PRO A 190 -24.63 8.33 -10.76
C PRO A 190 -24.51 9.17 -12.04
N ASP A 191 -25.65 9.42 -12.70
CA ASP A 191 -25.74 10.36 -13.78
C ASP A 191 -25.38 11.78 -13.30
N GLY A 192 -24.80 12.58 -14.19
CA GLY A 192 -24.42 13.95 -13.90
C GLY A 192 -22.92 14.21 -14.00
N PRO A 193 -22.42 15.33 -13.43
CA PRO A 193 -21.02 15.68 -13.52
C PRO A 193 -20.12 14.64 -12.86
N PRO A 194 -18.94 14.32 -13.46
CA PRO A 194 -18.00 13.38 -12.89
C PRO A 194 -17.62 13.70 -11.46
N LEU A 195 -17.54 12.69 -10.58
CA LEU A 195 -17.02 12.84 -9.23
C LEU A 195 -15.56 12.40 -9.20
N VAL A 196 -14.68 13.28 -8.73
CA VAL A 196 -13.24 13.04 -8.59
C VAL A 196 -12.89 12.86 -7.13
N LEU A 197 -12.19 11.78 -6.79
CA LEU A 197 -11.60 11.62 -5.47
C LEU A 197 -10.12 12.04 -5.49
N VAL A 198 -9.75 12.92 -4.57
CA VAL A 198 -8.34 13.27 -4.33
C VAL A 198 -7.90 12.66 -3.00
N SER A 199 -6.85 11.83 -3.05
CA SER A 199 -6.28 11.19 -1.86
C SER A 199 -4.77 11.09 -2.01
N MET A 200 -4.05 12.04 -1.40
CA MET A 200 -2.59 12.06 -1.58
C MET A 200 -1.88 11.07 -0.66
N SER A 201 -2.04 11.13 0.62
CA SER A 201 -1.48 10.17 1.58
C SER A 201 -1.91 10.52 3.00
N SER A 202 -2.05 9.49 3.86
CA SER A 202 -2.11 9.68 5.31
C SER A 202 -0.73 9.91 5.93
N ASN A 203 0.35 9.49 5.25
CA ASN A 203 1.72 9.76 5.69
C ASN A 203 2.10 11.22 5.41
N GLY A 204 2.81 11.85 6.34
CA GLY A 204 3.30 13.22 6.19
C GLY A 204 4.46 13.31 5.20
N PHE A 205 4.21 13.83 3.99
CA PHE A 205 5.25 14.11 2.99
C PHE A 205 5.49 15.60 2.83
N ARG A 206 6.76 15.99 2.81
CA ARG A 206 7.16 17.38 2.61
C ARG A 206 6.60 17.94 1.29
N GLY A 207 5.87 19.04 1.39
CA GLY A 207 5.27 19.75 0.24
C GLY A 207 3.89 19.22 -0.18
N GLN A 208 3.29 18.31 0.55
CA GLN A 208 1.97 17.74 0.27
C GLN A 208 0.88 18.82 0.20
N ARG A 209 0.86 19.76 1.15
CA ARG A 209 -0.08 20.90 1.14
C ARG A 209 -0.01 21.69 -0.18
N ARG A 210 1.22 22.00 -0.67
CA ARG A 210 1.40 22.73 -1.94
C ARG A 210 0.88 21.94 -3.14
N THR A 211 1.05 20.63 -3.14
CA THR A 211 0.54 19.77 -4.22
C THR A 211 -0.98 19.72 -4.18
N LEU A 212 -1.58 19.55 -2.98
CA LEU A 212 -3.04 19.57 -2.80
C LEU A 212 -3.64 20.91 -3.24
N ALA A 213 -3.04 22.05 -2.88
CA ALA A 213 -3.51 23.36 -3.30
C ALA A 213 -3.58 23.47 -4.83
N ARG A 214 -2.50 23.07 -5.55
CA ARG A 214 -2.51 23.07 -7.03
C ARG A 214 -3.58 22.15 -7.63
N VAL A 215 -3.84 21.01 -6.99
CA VAL A 215 -4.90 20.09 -7.42
C VAL A 215 -6.27 20.73 -7.24
N VAL A 216 -6.53 21.36 -6.08
CA VAL A 216 -7.79 22.09 -5.83
C VAL A 216 -7.99 23.21 -6.86
N ASP A 217 -6.96 24.03 -7.11
CA ASP A 217 -7.01 25.12 -8.11
C ASP A 217 -7.29 24.58 -9.53
N ALA A 218 -6.74 23.41 -9.88
CA ALA A 218 -7.01 22.78 -11.18
C ALA A 218 -8.45 22.28 -11.29
N LEU A 219 -8.99 21.67 -10.23
CA LEU A 219 -10.35 21.15 -10.17
C LEU A 219 -11.41 22.27 -10.20
N ALA A 220 -11.09 23.41 -9.58
CA ALA A 220 -12.01 24.55 -9.46
C ALA A 220 -12.55 25.07 -10.79
N THR A 221 -11.80 24.87 -11.88
CA THR A 221 -12.13 25.38 -13.22
C THR A 221 -12.80 24.36 -14.14
N LEU A 222 -13.04 23.14 -13.66
CA LEU A 222 -13.58 22.05 -14.47
C LEU A 222 -15.06 21.77 -14.13
N PRO A 223 -15.90 21.34 -15.11
CA PRO A 223 -17.30 21.00 -14.90
C PRO A 223 -17.47 19.62 -14.25
N LEU A 224 -17.00 19.48 -13.01
CA LEU A 224 -17.00 18.25 -12.22
C LEU A 224 -17.28 18.56 -10.75
N ARG A 225 -17.43 17.50 -9.95
CA ARG A 225 -17.42 17.57 -8.48
C ARG A 225 -16.18 16.85 -7.95
N ALA A 226 -15.63 17.33 -6.85
CA ALA A 226 -14.48 16.68 -6.23
C ALA A 226 -14.61 16.57 -4.71
N VAL A 227 -14.08 15.48 -4.16
CA VAL A 227 -13.85 15.32 -2.73
C VAL A 227 -12.34 15.15 -2.53
N VAL A 228 -11.76 16.05 -1.76
CA VAL A 228 -10.33 16.03 -1.40
C VAL A 228 -10.20 15.54 0.04
N THR A 229 -9.45 14.46 0.25
CA THR A 229 -9.14 13.96 1.58
C THR A 229 -7.68 14.23 1.93
N THR A 230 -7.43 14.85 3.08
CA THR A 230 -6.06 15.21 3.51
C THR A 230 -5.38 14.12 4.35
N GLY A 231 -6.15 13.16 4.85
CA GLY A 231 -5.65 12.01 5.64
C GLY A 231 -4.99 12.40 6.97
N GLY A 232 -5.26 13.61 7.48
CA GLY A 232 -4.64 14.15 8.69
C GLY A 232 -3.21 14.68 8.52
N ALA A 233 -2.63 14.54 7.32
CA ALA A 233 -1.28 15.06 7.03
C ALA A 233 -1.27 16.57 6.67
N VAL A 234 -2.43 17.13 6.34
CA VAL A 234 -2.63 18.55 6.01
C VAL A 234 -3.97 19.00 6.61
N GLU A 235 -3.97 20.14 7.27
CA GLU A 235 -5.21 20.73 7.79
C GLU A 235 -6.10 21.21 6.64
N PRO A 236 -7.38 20.78 6.58
CA PRO A 236 -8.30 21.09 5.47
C PRO A 236 -8.47 22.59 5.18
N ASP A 237 -8.56 23.41 6.20
CA ASP A 237 -8.77 24.86 6.15
C ASP A 237 -7.56 25.65 5.60
N THR A 238 -6.40 24.98 5.48
CA THR A 238 -5.19 25.56 4.85
C THR A 238 -5.16 25.43 3.33
N LEU A 239 -6.17 24.77 2.74
CA LEU A 239 -6.29 24.58 1.30
C LEU A 239 -7.22 25.62 0.66
N PRO A 240 -7.06 25.92 -0.65
CA PRO A 240 -8.00 26.75 -1.37
C PRO A 240 -9.43 26.20 -1.33
N THR A 241 -10.42 27.07 -1.44
CA THR A 241 -11.84 26.70 -1.52
C THR A 241 -12.36 26.89 -2.94
N ALA A 242 -13.28 26.02 -3.38
CA ALA A 242 -13.96 26.15 -4.65
C ALA A 242 -15.39 25.57 -4.55
N PRO A 243 -16.39 26.11 -5.28
CA PRO A 243 -17.79 25.67 -5.15
C PRO A 243 -18.06 24.21 -5.50
N ASN A 244 -17.21 23.63 -6.36
CA ASN A 244 -17.32 22.25 -6.85
C ASN A 244 -16.33 21.29 -6.15
N VAL A 245 -15.55 21.77 -5.15
CA VAL A 245 -14.53 20.98 -4.44
C VAL A 245 -14.83 21.00 -2.95
N GLU A 246 -15.07 19.82 -2.40
CA GLU A 246 -15.23 19.61 -0.96
C GLU A 246 -13.95 19.08 -0.36
N VAL A 247 -13.37 19.79 0.62
CA VAL A 247 -12.15 19.38 1.33
C VAL A 247 -12.53 18.81 2.69
N ARG A 248 -12.03 17.61 3.01
CA ARG A 248 -12.26 16.91 4.28
C ARG A 248 -10.96 16.36 4.85
N GLY A 249 -10.85 16.29 6.17
CA GLY A 249 -9.74 15.58 6.83
C GLY A 249 -9.77 14.08 6.51
N TYR A 250 -10.96 13.48 6.60
CA TYR A 250 -11.22 12.07 6.33
C TYR A 250 -12.51 11.86 5.56
N ALA A 251 -12.57 10.83 4.75
CA ALA A 251 -13.81 10.31 4.14
C ALA A 251 -13.72 8.79 3.96
N ASP A 252 -14.85 8.10 4.03
CA ASP A 252 -14.93 6.67 3.73
C ASP A 252 -14.73 6.44 2.22
N HIS A 253 -13.52 6.06 1.85
CA HIS A 253 -13.17 5.72 0.47
C HIS A 253 -13.97 4.51 -0.05
N GLY A 254 -14.36 3.58 0.83
CA GLY A 254 -15.18 2.42 0.46
C GLY A 254 -16.58 2.82 -0.03
N ALA A 255 -17.15 3.89 0.53
CA ALA A 255 -18.42 4.46 0.09
C ALA A 255 -18.27 5.40 -1.12
N LEU A 256 -17.14 6.12 -1.24
CA LEU A 256 -16.91 7.10 -2.30
C LEU A 256 -16.44 6.48 -3.62
N MET A 257 -15.45 5.59 -3.58
CA MET A 257 -14.79 5.06 -4.79
C MET A 257 -15.76 4.42 -5.80
N PRO A 258 -16.80 3.66 -5.39
CA PRO A 258 -17.75 3.11 -6.37
C PRO A 258 -18.46 4.18 -7.22
N ARG A 259 -18.53 5.42 -6.73
CA ARG A 259 -19.24 6.55 -7.36
C ARG A 259 -18.32 7.48 -8.12
N CYS A 260 -16.99 7.34 -7.95
CA CYS A 260 -16.00 8.24 -8.54
C CYS A 260 -15.60 7.82 -9.95
N SER A 261 -15.26 8.80 -10.77
CA SER A 261 -14.82 8.64 -12.17
C SER A 261 -13.31 8.73 -12.31
N LEU A 262 -12.59 9.29 -11.34
CA LEU A 262 -11.14 9.49 -11.36
C LEU A 262 -10.61 9.51 -9.92
N LEU A 263 -9.47 8.86 -9.67
CA LEU A 263 -8.63 9.09 -8.50
C LEU A 263 -7.45 9.99 -8.88
N ILE A 264 -7.26 11.08 -8.13
CA ILE A 264 -6.00 11.82 -8.12
C ILE A 264 -5.26 11.44 -6.83
N GLY A 265 -4.08 10.84 -6.95
CA GLY A 265 -3.36 10.31 -5.80
C GLY A 265 -1.84 10.40 -5.93
N HIS A 266 -1.16 10.05 -4.84
CA HIS A 266 0.31 10.03 -4.82
C HIS A 266 0.92 8.75 -5.43
N GLY A 267 0.11 7.75 -5.76
CA GLY A 267 0.59 6.47 -6.30
C GLY A 267 0.95 5.42 -5.23
N GLY A 268 0.45 5.59 -4.00
CA GLY A 268 0.52 4.53 -3.00
C GLY A 268 -0.22 3.29 -3.47
N HIS A 269 0.38 2.12 -3.29
CA HIS A 269 -0.11 0.86 -3.86
C HIS A 269 -1.57 0.57 -3.47
N ASP A 270 -1.91 0.57 -2.17
CA ASP A 270 -3.26 0.22 -1.70
C ASP A 270 -4.34 1.11 -2.33
N THR A 271 -4.27 2.43 -2.14
CA THR A 271 -5.29 3.37 -2.63
C THR A 271 -5.42 3.32 -4.16
N THR A 272 -4.30 3.17 -4.87
CA THR A 272 -4.29 3.10 -6.34
C THR A 272 -4.96 1.84 -6.86
N PHE A 273 -4.65 0.68 -6.27
CA PHE A 273 -5.28 -0.58 -6.68
C PHE A 273 -6.72 -0.70 -6.23
N ARG A 274 -7.10 -0.07 -5.10
CA ARG A 274 -8.51 0.09 -4.73
C ARG A 274 -9.30 0.89 -5.78
N ALA A 275 -8.74 1.98 -6.28
CA ALA A 275 -9.37 2.76 -7.35
C ALA A 275 -9.55 1.92 -8.61
N LEU A 276 -8.51 1.22 -9.05
CA LEU A 276 -8.59 0.31 -10.20
C LEU A 276 -9.60 -0.82 -9.99
N ALA A 277 -9.70 -1.36 -8.76
CA ALA A 277 -10.71 -2.36 -8.40
C ALA A 277 -12.17 -1.87 -8.55
N HIS A 278 -12.37 -0.54 -8.57
CA HIS A 278 -13.63 0.13 -8.88
C HIS A 278 -13.70 0.66 -10.32
N ASP A 279 -12.89 0.12 -11.24
CA ASP A 279 -12.81 0.51 -12.65
C ASP A 279 -12.51 2.02 -12.82
N MET A 280 -11.79 2.62 -11.89
CA MET A 280 -11.52 4.05 -11.85
C MET A 280 -10.11 4.32 -12.37
N PRO A 281 -9.93 5.08 -13.46
CA PRO A 281 -8.61 5.50 -13.91
C PRO A 281 -7.95 6.42 -12.87
N VAL A 282 -6.63 6.57 -12.97
CA VAL A 282 -5.86 7.29 -11.95
C VAL A 282 -4.96 8.36 -12.55
N LEU A 283 -4.86 9.50 -11.87
CA LEU A 283 -3.86 10.54 -12.09
C LEU A 283 -2.89 10.53 -10.90
N ILE A 284 -1.63 10.19 -11.16
CA ILE A 284 -0.63 10.02 -10.09
C ILE A 284 0.36 11.18 -10.09
N ILE A 285 0.48 11.84 -8.92
CA ILE A 285 1.46 12.87 -8.62
C ILE A 285 2.28 12.39 -7.42
N PRO A 286 3.44 11.74 -7.62
CA PRO A 286 4.20 11.14 -6.53
C PRO A 286 4.59 12.14 -5.43
N ALA A 287 4.37 11.79 -4.17
CA ALA A 287 4.75 12.61 -3.02
C ALA A 287 6.23 12.41 -2.65
N SER A 288 6.78 11.20 -2.91
CA SER A 288 8.18 10.84 -2.64
C SER A 288 8.92 10.43 -3.90
N GLY A 289 10.19 10.79 -4.00
CA GLY A 289 11.09 10.32 -5.06
C GLY A 289 11.74 8.97 -4.77
N LEU A 290 11.67 8.48 -3.52
CA LEU A 290 12.35 7.27 -3.06
C LEU A 290 11.44 6.06 -2.88
N SER A 291 10.12 6.29 -2.73
CA SER A 291 9.12 5.24 -2.60
C SER A 291 8.79 4.59 -3.96
N ASP A 292 7.92 3.59 -3.91
CA ASP A 292 7.37 2.87 -5.07
C ASP A 292 6.40 3.68 -5.93
N GLN A 293 5.88 4.80 -5.42
CA GLN A 293 4.80 5.60 -5.99
C GLN A 293 4.96 5.89 -7.48
N ARG A 294 6.18 6.29 -7.89
CA ARG A 294 6.47 6.57 -9.30
C ARG A 294 6.42 5.31 -10.17
N LEU A 295 6.94 4.19 -9.67
CA LEU A 295 6.95 2.92 -10.41
C LEU A 295 5.55 2.35 -10.54
N VAL A 296 4.74 2.41 -9.48
CA VAL A 296 3.32 2.07 -9.51
C VAL A 296 2.61 2.91 -10.57
N GLY A 297 2.78 4.23 -10.54
CA GLY A 297 2.18 5.11 -11.54
C GLY A 297 2.62 4.80 -12.97
N GLN A 298 3.91 4.58 -13.19
CA GLN A 298 4.45 4.24 -14.52
C GLN A 298 3.89 2.92 -15.05
N SER A 299 3.74 1.90 -14.20
CA SER A 299 3.16 0.61 -14.64
C SER A 299 1.69 0.75 -15.05
N ILE A 300 0.93 1.60 -14.37
CA ILE A 300 -0.48 1.87 -14.68
C ILE A 300 -0.62 2.73 -15.94
N ALA A 301 0.23 3.75 -16.07
CA ALA A 301 0.26 4.57 -17.28
C ALA A 301 0.65 3.75 -18.52
N ALA A 302 1.62 2.84 -18.40
CA ALA A 302 1.98 1.90 -19.47
C ALA A 302 0.85 0.92 -19.83
N ALA A 303 -0.05 0.61 -18.88
CA ALA A 303 -1.25 -0.18 -19.10
C ALA A 303 -2.44 0.65 -19.65
N GLY A 304 -2.26 1.96 -19.85
CA GLY A 304 -3.31 2.85 -20.36
C GLY A 304 -4.40 3.20 -19.34
N ALA A 305 -4.25 2.84 -18.06
CA ALA A 305 -5.27 3.04 -17.04
C ALA A 305 -5.10 4.35 -16.22
N GLY A 306 -4.26 5.26 -16.69
CA GLY A 306 -4.05 6.54 -16.03
C GLY A 306 -2.82 7.28 -16.53
N VAL A 307 -2.50 8.37 -15.85
CA VAL A 307 -1.39 9.27 -16.16
C VAL A 307 -0.51 9.45 -14.91
N THR A 308 0.79 9.55 -15.11
CA THR A 308 1.75 9.86 -14.04
C THR A 308 2.46 11.16 -14.35
N MET A 309 2.43 12.08 -13.41
CA MET A 309 3.04 13.41 -13.53
C MET A 309 4.27 13.56 -12.62
N GLY A 310 5.04 14.60 -12.84
CA GLY A 310 6.12 14.99 -11.93
C GLY A 310 5.57 15.67 -10.67
N ARG A 311 6.34 15.62 -9.57
CA ARG A 311 5.99 16.27 -8.28
C ARG A 311 5.79 17.78 -8.38
N SER A 312 6.42 18.42 -9.37
CA SER A 312 6.35 19.86 -9.63
C SER A 312 5.35 20.24 -10.71
N ALA A 313 4.47 19.33 -11.11
CA ALA A 313 3.45 19.61 -12.12
C ALA A 313 2.68 20.91 -11.78
N SER A 314 2.49 21.79 -12.76
CA SER A 314 1.75 23.03 -12.60
C SER A 314 0.25 22.77 -12.50
N THR A 315 -0.51 23.73 -11.93
CA THR A 315 -1.98 23.70 -11.90
C THR A 315 -2.56 23.48 -13.29
N GLU A 316 -2.03 24.16 -14.31
CA GLU A 316 -2.49 24.01 -15.70
C GLU A 316 -2.23 22.62 -16.25
N SER A 317 -1.02 22.06 -16.04
CA SER A 317 -0.72 20.70 -16.47
C SER A 317 -1.61 19.66 -15.78
N ILE A 318 -1.90 19.85 -14.48
CA ILE A 318 -2.83 19.00 -13.73
C ILE A 318 -4.23 19.09 -14.32
N ARG A 319 -4.73 20.30 -14.59
CA ARG A 319 -6.03 20.55 -15.22
C ARG A 319 -6.18 19.81 -16.57
N HIS A 320 -5.18 19.95 -17.45
CA HIS A 320 -5.18 19.27 -18.74
C HIS A 320 -5.16 17.74 -18.59
N ALA A 321 -4.41 17.21 -17.63
CA ALA A 321 -4.37 15.78 -17.38
C ALA A 321 -5.70 15.23 -16.84
N ILE A 322 -6.38 15.98 -15.95
CA ILE A 322 -7.72 15.62 -15.46
C ILE A 322 -8.71 15.55 -16.62
N ASP A 323 -8.76 16.61 -17.45
CA ASP A 323 -9.64 16.69 -18.61
C ASP A 323 -9.38 15.55 -19.59
N ALA A 324 -8.11 15.28 -19.93
CA ALA A 324 -7.72 14.19 -20.83
C ALA A 324 -8.15 12.81 -20.31
N VAL A 325 -7.96 12.53 -19.00
CA VAL A 325 -8.33 11.22 -18.44
C VAL A 325 -9.85 11.05 -18.37
N LEU A 326 -10.60 12.10 -18.09
CA LEU A 326 -12.06 12.03 -18.00
C LEU A 326 -12.73 11.99 -19.39
N SER A 327 -12.16 12.68 -20.40
CA SER A 327 -12.74 12.76 -21.75
C SER A 327 -12.36 11.60 -22.65
N HIS A 328 -11.24 10.92 -22.41
CA HIS A 328 -10.77 9.82 -23.27
C HIS A 328 -11.18 8.44 -22.72
N PRO A 329 -12.13 7.73 -23.36
CA PRO A 329 -12.71 6.49 -22.83
C PRO A 329 -11.69 5.35 -22.67
N GLY A 330 -10.56 5.41 -23.39
CA GLY A 330 -9.50 4.40 -23.30
C GLY A 330 -8.97 4.19 -21.88
N TYR A 331 -8.83 5.26 -21.11
CA TYR A 331 -8.38 5.15 -19.71
C TYR A 331 -9.38 4.37 -18.84
N GLN A 332 -10.68 4.64 -19.03
CA GLN A 332 -11.75 3.93 -18.34
C GLN A 332 -11.78 2.45 -18.73
N PHE A 333 -11.63 2.12 -20.01
CA PHE A 333 -11.59 0.73 -20.47
C PHE A 333 -10.41 -0.04 -19.89
N ALA A 334 -9.22 0.54 -19.93
CA ALA A 334 -8.03 -0.09 -19.36
C ALA A 334 -8.12 -0.27 -17.83
N ALA A 335 -8.67 0.73 -17.13
CA ALA A 335 -8.92 0.63 -15.68
C ALA A 335 -9.94 -0.49 -15.38
N ALA A 336 -11.01 -0.62 -16.19
CA ALA A 336 -12.02 -1.66 -16.02
C ALA A 336 -11.47 -3.07 -16.31
N GLU A 337 -10.52 -3.23 -17.22
CA GLU A 337 -9.82 -4.50 -17.44
C GLU A 337 -9.01 -4.92 -16.22
N ILE A 338 -8.24 -3.98 -15.63
CA ILE A 338 -7.49 -4.23 -14.42
C ILE A 338 -8.45 -4.51 -13.25
N GLY A 339 -9.53 -3.75 -13.15
CA GLY A 339 -10.55 -3.92 -12.11
C GLY A 339 -11.20 -5.31 -12.15
N ARG A 340 -11.53 -5.82 -13.34
CA ARG A 340 -12.04 -7.19 -13.52
C ARG A 340 -11.04 -8.24 -13.05
N GLU A 341 -9.75 -8.07 -13.39
CA GLU A 341 -8.69 -8.96 -12.96
C GLU A 341 -8.55 -8.97 -11.44
N ILE A 342 -8.55 -7.79 -10.79
CA ILE A 342 -8.45 -7.67 -9.33
C ILE A 342 -9.64 -8.37 -8.66
N ARG A 343 -10.87 -8.06 -9.07
CA ARG A 343 -12.09 -8.65 -8.49
C ARG A 343 -12.20 -10.17 -8.73
N GLY A 344 -11.66 -10.67 -9.84
CA GLY A 344 -11.64 -12.10 -10.17
C GLY A 344 -10.47 -12.87 -9.57
N SER A 345 -9.48 -12.19 -9.00
CA SER A 345 -8.21 -12.84 -8.59
C SER A 345 -8.34 -13.75 -7.38
N ARG A 346 -9.33 -13.52 -6.49
CA ARG A 346 -9.44 -14.20 -5.18
C ARG A 346 -8.11 -14.13 -4.41
N ALA A 347 -7.44 -12.97 -4.45
CA ALA A 347 -6.08 -12.78 -3.95
C ALA A 347 -5.94 -13.16 -2.47
N GLY A 348 -6.95 -12.81 -1.63
CA GLY A 348 -7.00 -13.20 -0.22
C GLY A 348 -7.02 -14.72 -0.04
N ASP A 349 -7.94 -15.42 -0.75
CA ASP A 349 -8.05 -16.88 -0.65
C ASP A 349 -6.76 -17.59 -1.07
N ARG A 350 -6.12 -17.09 -2.14
CA ARG A 350 -4.82 -17.62 -2.59
C ARG A 350 -3.73 -17.42 -1.54
N ALA A 351 -3.70 -16.26 -0.90
CA ALA A 351 -2.73 -16.00 0.16
C ALA A 351 -2.96 -16.93 1.34
N VAL A 352 -4.22 -17.14 1.77
CA VAL A 352 -4.58 -18.09 2.82
C VAL A 352 -4.11 -19.49 2.46
N GLN A 353 -4.45 -20.01 1.28
CA GLN A 353 -4.04 -21.36 0.84
C GLN A 353 -2.52 -21.53 0.84
N LEU A 354 -1.76 -20.54 0.41
CA LEU A 354 -0.30 -20.59 0.39
C LEU A 354 0.30 -20.57 1.80
N ILE A 355 -0.25 -19.75 2.71
CA ILE A 355 0.21 -19.63 4.10
C ILE A 355 -0.11 -20.94 4.85
N THR A 356 -1.33 -21.44 4.72
CA THR A 356 -1.75 -22.67 5.42
C THR A 356 -1.12 -23.94 4.86
N GLY A 357 -0.60 -23.90 3.66
CA GLY A 357 0.15 -24.99 3.04
C GLY A 357 1.64 -25.05 3.40
N LEU A 358 2.13 -24.19 4.31
CA LEU A 358 3.51 -24.24 4.80
C LEU A 358 3.70 -25.26 5.93
N VAL A 359 2.61 -25.76 6.51
CA VAL A 359 2.58 -26.73 7.62
C VAL A 359 1.76 -27.94 7.25
#